data_0db92ad8292c6ecb643beae9f1159151
#
_entry.id   0db92ad8292c6ecb643beae9f1159151
#
_cell.length_a   1.000
_cell.length_b   1.000
_cell.length_c   1.000
_cell.angle_alpha   90.00
_cell.angle_beta   90.00
_cell.angle_gamma   90.00
#
_symmetry.space_group_name_H-M   'P 1'
#
loop_
_entity.id
_entity.type
_entity.pdbx_description
1 polymer ?
#
loop_
_entity_poly.entity_id
_entity_poly.type
_entity_poly.pdbx_seq_one_letter_code
_entity_poly.pdbx_strand_id
1 'polypeptide(L)'
;MKKIFKYMIVGLVACTTLSSCLESSLDTNPTDSMSGSGLLANANAALVPLNGLYRSMYSAWSPTDNTHQCFGISAYNLMADVMGEDMIMAAMGSGWFWYDCLYNVKSRYTATTWRSYDLWNCYYTWISNANYILDAEETMAGTETEVNYIMGQAYAIRAYSYFMLAQSFARTYKGHEDEPCCPIYVEPTVAGTEGKPRSTVLETYAQIMNDINKAVERLNGTTRKHISHIDYATALGLQARIALVMEDWATAKKSSEEAIAVSKCTIAKVSEFKGLNSVSAPNVMWGAEIISDQSGMYAGLFTHMDADADKYGAKARKQINKDLYGKMGTEDERLVWWNPKDDNNKDGGYQQEKFKFSDIQTWMGDYVWMRIEEMYLIAAEAECRLGNDAGAREYLMDLMSKRDASYSCAQKSGTSMGKLTSDYTGSLLEEIIIQRRIELWGEFGRIYDIRRLKQGFKRTAEMGWPTDALLVNRNANDPESYMWVLTIPQTEFDGNSSLDQTKDQNPVGDTK
;
A
#
# COMPACT_ATOMS: atom_id res chain seq x y z
N MET A 1 -51.95 25.35 61.10
CA MET A 1 -51.75 23.96 60.64
C MET A 1 -52.48 23.64 59.34
N LYS A 2 -53.73 23.99 59.09
CA LYS A 2 -54.40 23.65 57.79
C LYS A 2 -53.83 24.29 56.50
N LYS A 3 -53.19 25.44 56.61
CA LYS A 3 -52.55 26.09 55.39
C LYS A 3 -51.24 25.45 55.01
N ILE A 4 -50.40 24.98 55.94
CA ILE A 4 -49.15 24.33 55.70
C ILE A 4 -49.33 22.95 55.01
N PHE A 5 -50.39 22.22 55.42
CA PHE A 5 -50.73 20.92 54.83
C PHE A 5 -51.17 21.03 53.35
N LYS A 6 -51.83 22.14 52.99
CA LYS A 6 -52.26 22.41 51.62
C LYS A 6 -51.06 22.68 50.67
N TYR A 7 -50.04 23.36 51.12
CA TYR A 7 -48.84 23.63 50.36
C TYR A 7 -47.91 22.41 50.29
N MET A 8 -47.90 21.53 51.29
CA MET A 8 -47.18 20.27 51.26
C MET A 8 -47.78 19.27 50.27
N ILE A 9 -49.12 19.20 50.15
CA ILE A 9 -49.75 18.34 49.12
C ILE A 9 -49.57 18.87 47.70
N VAL A 10 -49.57 20.19 47.48
CA VAL A 10 -49.30 20.80 46.17
C VAL A 10 -47.84 20.62 45.81
N GLY A 11 -46.92 20.69 46.77
CA GLY A 11 -45.48 20.39 46.50
C GLY A 11 -45.23 18.93 46.18
N LEU A 12 -45.93 17.99 46.80
CA LEU A 12 -45.78 16.55 46.56
C LEU A 12 -46.35 16.14 45.19
N VAL A 13 -47.48 16.75 44.75
CA VAL A 13 -48.08 16.51 43.43
C VAL A 13 -47.24 17.14 42.33
N ALA A 14 -46.57 18.29 42.57
CA ALA A 14 -45.66 18.91 41.59
C ALA A 14 -44.36 18.10 41.40
N CYS A 15 -43.88 17.38 42.43
CA CYS A 15 -42.70 16.52 42.30
C CYS A 15 -42.98 15.18 41.60
N THR A 16 -44.23 14.70 41.60
CA THR A 16 -44.57 13.43 40.92
C THR A 16 -44.92 13.61 39.45
N THR A 17 -45.10 14.84 38.95
CA THR A 17 -45.31 15.10 37.52
C THR A 17 -44.04 15.42 36.73
N LEU A 18 -42.88 15.48 37.41
CA LEU A 18 -41.58 15.74 36.73
C LEU A 18 -40.76 14.48 36.46
N SER A 19 -41.25 13.29 36.79
CA SER A 19 -40.56 12.03 36.55
C SER A 19 -41.06 11.23 35.33
N SER A 20 -41.72 11.90 34.39
CA SER A 20 -42.11 11.29 33.10
C SER A 20 -41.45 12.02 31.94
N CYS A 21 -40.12 12.15 32.00
CA CYS A 21 -39.34 12.26 30.76
C CYS A 21 -38.99 10.84 30.36
N LEU A 22 -39.68 10.34 29.37
CA LEU A 22 -39.33 9.09 28.69
C LEU A 22 -37.83 9.14 28.30
N GLU A 23 -37.06 8.19 28.79
CA GLU A 23 -35.66 7.98 28.34
C GLU A 23 -35.58 7.91 26.80
N SER A 24 -36.64 7.48 26.13
CA SER A 24 -36.74 7.42 24.67
C SER A 24 -36.81 8.78 23.96
N SER A 25 -37.06 9.91 24.67
CA SER A 25 -37.09 11.24 24.06
C SER A 25 -35.76 11.99 24.16
N LEU A 26 -34.75 11.38 24.82
CA LEU A 26 -33.37 11.89 24.86
C LEU A 26 -32.47 11.24 23.81
N ASP A 27 -32.91 10.18 23.15
CA ASP A 27 -32.27 9.60 21.96
C ASP A 27 -32.65 10.41 20.72
N THR A 28 -32.30 11.68 20.69
CA THR A 28 -32.36 12.47 19.45
C THR A 28 -31.15 12.16 18.62
N ASN A 29 -31.30 11.31 17.60
CA ASN A 29 -30.33 11.25 16.53
C ASN A 29 -30.25 12.64 15.87
N PRO A 30 -29.06 13.19 15.62
CA PRO A 30 -28.93 14.45 14.91
C PRO A 30 -29.67 14.37 13.57
N THR A 31 -30.56 15.30 13.30
CA THR A 31 -31.33 15.34 12.04
C THR A 31 -30.45 15.63 10.84
N ASP A 32 -29.25 16.17 11.07
CA ASP A 32 -28.29 16.58 10.03
C ASP A 32 -27.08 15.64 9.93
N SER A 33 -26.98 14.58 10.74
CA SER A 33 -25.94 13.55 10.66
C SER A 33 -26.51 12.17 11.00
N MET A 34 -26.19 11.16 10.22
CA MET A 34 -26.54 9.77 10.53
C MET A 34 -25.71 9.29 11.72
N SER A 35 -26.33 8.61 12.67
CA SER A 35 -25.60 7.90 13.74
C SER A 35 -24.74 6.78 13.15
N GLY A 36 -23.62 6.44 13.80
CA GLY A 36 -22.76 5.35 13.35
C GLY A 36 -23.52 4.02 13.20
N SER A 37 -24.44 3.71 14.10
CA SER A 37 -25.33 2.55 14.01
C SER A 37 -26.31 2.63 12.85
N GLY A 38 -26.80 3.81 12.50
CA GLY A 38 -27.67 4.01 11.35
C GLY A 38 -26.94 3.83 10.01
N LEU A 39 -25.65 4.17 9.93
CA LEU A 39 -24.82 4.00 8.73
C LEU A 39 -24.54 2.52 8.42
N LEU A 40 -24.54 1.65 9.42
CA LEU A 40 -24.26 0.21 9.24
C LEU A 40 -25.53 -0.65 9.28
N ALA A 41 -26.72 -0.03 9.45
CA ALA A 41 -27.99 -0.75 9.53
C ALA A 41 -28.37 -1.50 8.23
N ASN A 42 -27.86 -1.05 7.08
CA ASN A 42 -28.09 -1.72 5.80
C ASN A 42 -26.93 -1.48 4.81
N ALA A 43 -26.80 -2.37 3.83
CA ALA A 43 -25.71 -2.37 2.87
C ALA A 43 -25.60 -1.08 2.04
N ASN A 44 -26.70 -0.41 1.72
CA ASN A 44 -26.67 0.85 0.98
C ASN A 44 -26.13 2.00 1.83
N ALA A 45 -26.53 2.10 3.10
CA ALA A 45 -26.02 3.08 4.04
C ALA A 45 -24.54 2.82 4.36
N ALA A 46 -24.12 1.56 4.46
CA ALA A 46 -22.75 1.15 4.71
C ALA A 46 -21.75 1.55 3.58
N LEU A 47 -22.24 1.89 2.41
CA LEU A 47 -21.41 2.50 1.36
C LEU A 47 -20.80 3.85 1.79
N VAL A 48 -21.46 4.59 2.68
CA VAL A 48 -20.96 5.90 3.12
C VAL A 48 -19.65 5.77 3.91
N PRO A 49 -19.59 5.01 5.05
CA PRO A 49 -18.33 4.81 5.75
C PRO A 49 -17.28 4.07 4.90
N LEU A 50 -17.69 3.11 4.06
CA LEU A 50 -16.79 2.42 3.14
C LEU A 50 -16.14 3.38 2.13
N ASN A 51 -16.92 4.28 1.52
CA ASN A 51 -16.40 5.32 0.63
C ASN A 51 -15.47 6.30 1.36
N GLY A 52 -15.79 6.65 2.60
CA GLY A 52 -14.93 7.45 3.46
C GLY A 52 -13.58 6.79 3.69
N LEU A 53 -13.56 5.47 3.90
CA LEU A 53 -12.35 4.69 4.06
C LEU A 53 -11.52 4.69 2.76
N TYR A 54 -12.12 4.44 1.60
CA TYR A 54 -11.43 4.54 0.31
C TYR A 54 -10.91 5.96 0.05
N ARG A 55 -11.68 6.99 0.41
CA ARG A 55 -11.23 8.39 0.30
C ARG A 55 -9.95 8.65 1.10
N SER A 56 -9.82 8.08 2.29
CA SER A 56 -8.63 8.20 3.12
C SER A 56 -7.37 7.54 2.52
N MET A 57 -7.53 6.59 1.59
CA MET A 57 -6.41 5.90 0.94
C MET A 57 -5.64 6.74 -0.07
N TYR A 58 -6.20 7.89 -0.49
CA TYR A 58 -5.57 8.82 -1.43
C TYR A 58 -5.68 10.29 -1.02
N SER A 59 -6.14 10.54 0.19
CA SER A 59 -6.18 11.90 0.75
C SER A 59 -4.89 12.22 1.50
N ALA A 60 -4.58 13.50 1.56
CA ALA A 60 -3.55 13.97 2.46
C ALA A 60 -3.94 13.61 3.91
N TRP A 61 -3.04 12.92 4.58
CA TRP A 61 -3.18 12.46 5.95
C TRP A 61 -1.93 12.84 6.71
N SER A 62 -2.08 13.54 7.82
CA SER A 62 -0.96 13.71 8.72
C SER A 62 -1.40 14.23 10.09
N PRO A 63 -1.33 13.42 11.11
CA PRO A 63 -1.44 13.88 12.48
C PRO A 63 -0.21 14.68 12.95
N THR A 64 0.83 14.80 12.12
CA THR A 64 2.12 15.41 12.44
C THR A 64 2.50 16.55 11.47
N ASP A 65 1.56 17.11 10.75
CA ASP A 65 1.74 18.19 9.76
C ASP A 65 2.67 17.87 8.56
N ASN A 66 2.91 16.58 8.29
CA ASN A 66 3.76 16.14 7.17
C ASN A 66 2.94 15.72 5.94
N THR A 67 1.84 16.39 5.66
CA THR A 67 0.90 16.08 4.57
C THR A 67 1.56 15.93 3.20
N HIS A 68 2.68 16.63 2.95
CA HIS A 68 3.40 16.59 1.68
C HIS A 68 4.00 15.23 1.31
N GLN A 69 4.12 14.30 2.25
CA GLN A 69 4.61 12.94 2.00
C GLN A 69 3.74 11.87 2.70
N CYS A 70 2.50 12.23 3.04
CA CYS A 70 1.51 11.40 3.71
C CYS A 70 0.17 11.52 2.95
N PHE A 71 0.11 11.01 1.74
CA PHE A 71 -1.08 11.04 0.88
C PHE A 71 -1.57 9.62 0.54
N GLY A 72 -1.57 8.76 1.54
CA GLY A 72 -2.10 7.40 1.47
C GLY A 72 -1.19 6.42 0.72
N ILE A 73 -1.79 5.45 0.03
CA ILE A 73 -1.10 4.31 -0.60
C ILE A 73 0.07 4.76 -1.48
N SER A 74 -0.15 5.75 -2.34
CA SER A 74 0.88 6.21 -3.28
C SER A 74 2.08 6.85 -2.60
N ALA A 75 1.90 7.48 -1.43
CA ALA A 75 3.00 8.03 -0.65
C ALA A 75 3.88 6.92 -0.07
N TYR A 76 3.26 5.86 0.46
CA TYR A 76 3.98 4.76 1.08
C TYR A 76 4.67 3.87 0.05
N ASN A 77 4.07 3.69 -1.13
CA ASN A 77 4.72 3.05 -2.24
C ASN A 77 5.93 3.85 -2.73
N LEU A 78 5.80 5.17 -2.92
CA LEU A 78 6.93 6.04 -3.31
C LEU A 78 8.05 6.00 -2.27
N MET A 79 7.72 6.02 -0.96
CA MET A 79 8.69 5.85 0.11
C MET A 79 9.47 4.53 -0.07
N ALA A 80 8.76 3.44 -0.30
CA ALA A 80 9.37 2.11 -0.46
C ALA A 80 10.19 1.97 -1.76
N ASP A 81 9.83 2.69 -2.82
CA ASP A 81 10.59 2.74 -4.05
C ASP A 81 11.92 3.51 -3.90
N VAL A 82 11.91 4.69 -3.28
CA VAL A 82 13.16 5.46 -3.07
C VAL A 82 14.09 4.80 -2.05
N MET A 83 13.62 3.84 -1.29
CA MET A 83 14.46 3.03 -0.39
C MET A 83 15.26 1.97 -1.14
N GLY A 84 14.83 1.54 -2.33
CA GLY A 84 15.57 0.61 -3.18
C GLY A 84 16.74 1.24 -3.93
N GLU A 85 17.21 0.53 -4.95
CA GLU A 85 18.30 0.98 -5.83
C GLU A 85 17.83 1.43 -7.22
N ASP A 86 16.57 1.17 -7.58
CA ASP A 86 16.05 1.39 -8.93
C ASP A 86 15.56 2.82 -9.16
N MET A 87 14.99 3.45 -8.11
CA MET A 87 14.53 4.83 -8.16
C MET A 87 15.52 5.76 -7.47
N ILE A 88 16.26 6.50 -8.25
CA ILE A 88 17.23 7.48 -7.78
C ILE A 88 16.52 8.79 -7.47
N MET A 89 16.79 9.34 -6.30
CA MET A 89 16.52 10.75 -6.01
C MET A 89 17.76 11.56 -6.38
N ALA A 90 17.68 12.38 -7.42
CA ALA A 90 18.83 13.12 -7.95
C ALA A 90 19.35 14.20 -6.99
N ALA A 91 18.50 14.69 -6.10
CA ALA A 91 18.84 15.73 -5.11
C ALA A 91 17.91 15.69 -3.90
N MET A 92 18.30 16.33 -2.82
CA MET A 92 17.47 16.49 -1.62
C MET A 92 16.20 17.31 -1.90
N GLY A 93 16.27 18.30 -2.79
CA GLY A 93 15.18 19.22 -3.08
C GLY A 93 14.62 19.88 -1.84
N SER A 94 13.31 19.72 -1.58
CA SER A 94 12.66 20.21 -0.36
C SER A 94 12.74 19.26 0.83
N GLY A 95 13.48 18.16 0.71
CA GLY A 95 13.68 17.15 1.77
C GLY A 95 12.62 16.04 1.82
N TRP A 96 11.52 16.16 1.06
CA TRP A 96 10.45 15.17 1.05
C TRP A 96 10.93 13.84 0.47
N PHE A 97 10.73 12.74 1.20
CA PHE A 97 11.24 11.39 0.91
C PHE A 97 12.77 11.23 0.92
N TRP A 98 13.53 12.32 1.05
CA TRP A 98 14.99 12.27 1.08
C TRP A 98 15.51 11.48 2.28
N TYR A 99 14.93 11.69 3.45
CA TYR A 99 15.34 10.98 4.66
C TYR A 99 14.98 9.50 4.64
N ASP A 100 13.88 9.14 3.97
CA ASP A 100 13.55 7.74 3.70
C ASP A 100 14.57 7.11 2.74
N CYS A 101 14.93 7.82 1.67
CA CYS A 101 15.95 7.41 0.70
C CYS A 101 17.31 7.15 1.37
N LEU A 102 17.71 7.99 2.33
CA LEU A 102 19.00 7.89 3.03
C LEU A 102 19.00 6.89 4.20
N TYR A 103 17.88 6.29 4.57
CA TYR A 103 17.76 5.52 5.81
C TYR A 103 18.25 6.32 7.03
N ASN A 104 17.87 7.60 7.10
CA ASN A 104 18.32 8.49 8.14
C ASN A 104 17.74 8.09 9.50
N VAL A 105 18.59 7.97 10.51
CA VAL A 105 18.20 7.55 11.87
C VAL A 105 17.06 8.41 12.42
N LYS A 106 17.13 9.73 12.22
CA LYS A 106 16.10 10.65 12.70
C LYS A 106 14.72 10.39 12.11
N SER A 107 14.64 9.94 10.86
CA SER A 107 13.36 9.70 10.18
C SER A 107 12.87 8.26 10.26
N ARG A 108 13.70 7.30 10.74
CA ARG A 108 13.36 5.86 10.68
C ARG A 108 13.60 5.08 11.96
N TYR A 109 14.60 5.47 12.76
CA TYR A 109 15.14 4.64 13.85
C TYR A 109 14.92 5.24 15.24
N THR A 110 13.91 6.08 15.40
CA THR A 110 13.49 6.57 16.72
C THR A 110 11.98 6.37 16.87
N ALA A 111 11.53 5.99 18.06
CA ALA A 111 10.11 5.80 18.33
C ALA A 111 9.29 7.10 18.18
N THR A 112 9.91 8.25 18.33
CA THR A 112 9.26 9.57 18.20
C THR A 112 9.25 10.11 16.78
N THR A 113 9.68 9.33 15.80
CA THR A 113 9.72 9.74 14.40
C THR A 113 8.32 9.77 13.80
N TRP A 114 7.98 10.87 13.12
CA TRP A 114 6.71 11.05 12.46
C TRP A 114 6.42 9.95 11.41
N ARG A 115 7.43 9.46 10.68
CA ARG A 115 7.23 8.43 9.64
C ARG A 115 6.73 7.10 10.21
N SER A 116 7.29 6.65 11.33
CA SER A 116 6.82 5.45 12.01
C SER A 116 5.38 5.61 12.50
N TYR A 117 5.08 6.75 13.12
CA TYR A 117 3.74 7.07 13.59
C TYR A 117 2.72 7.19 12.44
N ASP A 118 3.08 7.86 11.36
CA ASP A 118 2.23 8.09 10.22
C ASP A 118 1.73 6.78 9.61
N LEU A 119 2.63 5.86 9.22
CA LEU A 119 2.24 4.58 8.65
C LEU A 119 1.42 3.72 9.63
N TRP A 120 1.91 3.61 10.87
CA TRP A 120 1.24 2.83 11.90
C TRP A 120 -0.19 3.28 12.11
N ASN A 121 -0.35 4.57 12.37
CA ASN A 121 -1.65 5.15 12.66
C ASN A 121 -2.60 5.09 11.45
N CYS A 122 -2.09 5.33 10.24
CA CYS A 122 -2.88 5.24 9.02
C CYS A 122 -3.48 3.85 8.84
N TYR A 123 -2.66 2.79 8.89
CA TYR A 123 -3.14 1.43 8.69
C TYR A 123 -4.03 0.94 9.84
N TYR A 124 -3.72 1.28 11.09
CA TYR A 124 -4.61 0.94 12.20
C TYR A 124 -5.94 1.70 12.16
N THR A 125 -5.96 2.91 11.63
CA THR A 125 -7.23 3.63 11.36
C THR A 125 -8.08 2.87 10.34
N TRP A 126 -7.47 2.37 9.26
CA TRP A 126 -8.19 1.57 8.27
C TRP A 126 -8.66 0.23 8.84
N ILE A 127 -7.85 -0.44 9.66
CA ILE A 127 -8.24 -1.67 10.36
C ILE A 127 -9.42 -1.41 11.29
N SER A 128 -9.37 -0.35 12.10
CA SER A 128 -10.45 0.01 13.02
C SER A 128 -11.77 0.26 12.28
N ASN A 129 -11.73 1.06 11.20
CA ASN A 129 -12.92 1.32 10.39
C ASN A 129 -13.46 0.04 9.72
N ALA A 130 -12.57 -0.83 9.22
CA ALA A 130 -12.98 -2.12 8.67
C ALA A 130 -13.62 -3.01 9.75
N ASN A 131 -13.08 -3.03 10.96
CA ASN A 131 -13.65 -3.78 12.09
C ASN A 131 -15.08 -3.33 12.43
N TYR A 132 -15.36 -2.02 12.45
CA TYR A 132 -16.73 -1.51 12.65
C TYR A 132 -17.69 -1.98 11.55
N ILE A 133 -17.25 -2.00 10.28
CA ILE A 133 -18.07 -2.51 9.18
C ILE A 133 -18.33 -4.01 9.34
N LEU A 134 -17.30 -4.78 9.67
CA LEU A 134 -17.38 -6.24 9.82
C LEU A 134 -18.23 -6.67 11.03
N ASP A 135 -18.22 -5.89 12.10
CA ASP A 135 -19.05 -6.15 13.31
C ASP A 135 -20.56 -6.10 13.01
N ALA A 136 -20.95 -5.36 11.98
CA ALA A 136 -22.33 -5.26 11.54
C ALA A 136 -22.79 -6.41 10.62
N GLU A 137 -21.95 -7.40 10.29
CA GLU A 137 -22.23 -8.43 9.27
C GLU A 137 -23.55 -9.17 9.54
N GLU A 138 -23.80 -9.61 10.78
CA GLU A 138 -24.98 -10.38 11.13
C GLU A 138 -26.27 -9.54 11.19
N THR A 139 -26.15 -8.24 11.34
CA THR A 139 -27.28 -7.32 11.54
C THR A 139 -27.58 -6.43 10.35
N MET A 140 -26.67 -6.38 9.38
CA MET A 140 -26.80 -5.53 8.19
C MET A 140 -27.92 -6.01 7.26
N ALA A 141 -28.95 -5.17 7.10
CA ALA A 141 -30.03 -5.46 6.16
C ALA A 141 -29.58 -5.27 4.70
N GLY A 142 -30.04 -6.14 3.83
CA GLY A 142 -29.73 -6.12 2.38
C GLY A 142 -29.89 -7.49 1.75
N THR A 143 -29.75 -7.56 0.45
CA THR A 143 -29.58 -8.86 -0.22
C THR A 143 -28.21 -9.44 0.11
N GLU A 144 -28.08 -10.75 0.04
CA GLU A 144 -26.79 -11.44 0.25
C GLU A 144 -25.67 -10.82 -0.61
N THR A 145 -25.94 -10.53 -1.88
CA THR A 145 -24.96 -9.91 -2.79
C THR A 145 -24.55 -8.50 -2.32
N GLU A 146 -25.49 -7.70 -1.82
CA GLU A 146 -25.19 -6.34 -1.32
C GLU A 146 -24.36 -6.39 -0.03
N VAL A 147 -24.71 -7.26 0.91
CA VAL A 147 -23.94 -7.47 2.14
C VAL A 147 -22.56 -8.01 1.81
N ASN A 148 -22.46 -9.03 0.94
CA ASN A 148 -21.21 -9.60 0.50
C ASN A 148 -20.30 -8.56 -0.16
N TYR A 149 -20.86 -7.63 -0.94
CA TYR A 149 -20.11 -6.53 -1.53
C TYR A 149 -19.47 -5.59 -0.50
N ILE A 150 -20.15 -5.31 0.60
CA ILE A 150 -19.62 -4.48 1.68
C ILE A 150 -18.58 -5.25 2.50
N MET A 151 -18.94 -6.45 2.95
CA MET A 151 -18.10 -7.27 3.82
C MET A 151 -16.80 -7.69 3.13
N GLY A 152 -16.88 -8.13 1.87
CA GLY A 152 -15.71 -8.52 1.11
C GLY A 152 -14.68 -7.39 0.97
N GLN A 153 -15.13 -6.15 0.78
CA GLN A 153 -14.24 -5.01 0.73
C GLN A 153 -13.62 -4.69 2.10
N ALA A 154 -14.40 -4.74 3.18
CA ALA A 154 -13.90 -4.51 4.53
C ALA A 154 -12.84 -5.56 4.92
N TYR A 155 -13.07 -6.84 4.60
CA TYR A 155 -12.06 -7.90 4.76
C TYR A 155 -10.80 -7.62 3.93
N ALA A 156 -10.93 -7.23 2.65
CA ALA A 156 -9.79 -6.92 1.78
C ALA A 156 -8.97 -5.73 2.31
N ILE A 157 -9.62 -4.68 2.80
CA ILE A 157 -8.96 -3.49 3.36
C ILE A 157 -8.20 -3.85 4.64
N ARG A 158 -8.80 -4.69 5.51
CA ARG A 158 -8.11 -5.14 6.74
C ARG A 158 -6.92 -6.03 6.41
N ALA A 159 -7.06 -6.95 5.47
CA ALA A 159 -5.95 -7.78 4.97
C ALA A 159 -4.81 -6.93 4.41
N TYR A 160 -5.12 -5.98 3.53
CA TYR A 160 -4.15 -5.06 2.95
C TYR A 160 -3.42 -4.24 4.03
N SER A 161 -4.16 -3.73 5.01
CA SER A 161 -3.59 -2.91 6.08
C SER A 161 -2.61 -3.71 6.95
N TYR A 162 -2.98 -4.92 7.37
CA TYR A 162 -2.06 -5.80 8.11
C TYR A 162 -0.88 -6.24 7.25
N PHE A 163 -1.08 -6.49 5.96
CA PHE A 163 0.01 -6.82 5.05
C PHE A 163 1.04 -5.69 4.97
N MET A 164 0.60 -4.44 4.86
CA MET A 164 1.50 -3.29 4.80
C MET A 164 2.16 -2.99 6.15
N LEU A 165 1.47 -3.22 7.28
CA LEU A 165 2.08 -3.19 8.62
C LEU A 165 3.20 -4.23 8.73
N ALA A 166 2.96 -5.47 8.33
CA ALA A 166 3.97 -6.53 8.34
C ALA A 166 5.16 -6.19 7.44
N GLN A 167 4.90 -5.64 6.24
CA GLN A 167 5.95 -5.19 5.32
C GLN A 167 6.79 -4.03 5.87
N SER A 168 6.23 -3.19 6.74
CA SER A 168 6.92 -1.98 7.24
C SER A 168 7.56 -2.17 8.61
N PHE A 169 6.96 -2.98 9.49
CA PHE A 169 7.33 -3.09 10.91
C PHE A 169 7.84 -4.47 11.34
N ALA A 170 7.97 -5.41 10.40
CA ALA A 170 8.59 -6.70 10.64
C ALA A 170 9.56 -7.05 9.52
N ARG A 171 10.40 -8.08 9.72
CA ARG A 171 11.18 -8.67 8.62
C ARG A 171 10.28 -9.44 7.67
N THR A 172 10.78 -9.80 6.46
CA THR A 172 9.98 -10.55 5.48
C THR A 172 9.46 -11.87 6.06
N TYR A 173 8.36 -12.40 5.49
CA TYR A 173 7.70 -13.59 6.05
C TYR A 173 8.64 -14.79 6.20
N LYS A 174 9.27 -15.20 5.08
CA LYS A 174 10.03 -16.46 5.05
C LYS A 174 11.30 -16.41 5.87
N GLY A 175 11.39 -17.28 6.87
CA GLY A 175 12.52 -17.39 7.80
C GLY A 175 12.43 -16.48 9.04
N HIS A 176 11.31 -15.75 9.20
CA HIS A 176 11.06 -14.87 10.34
C HIS A 176 9.68 -15.09 10.95
N GLU A 177 9.10 -16.26 10.71
CA GLU A 177 7.73 -16.62 11.08
C GLU A 177 7.46 -16.43 12.58
N ASP A 178 8.45 -16.72 13.42
CA ASP A 178 8.34 -16.62 14.89
C ASP A 178 8.71 -15.22 15.44
N GLU A 179 9.11 -14.27 14.59
CA GLU A 179 9.48 -12.93 15.04
C GLU A 179 8.27 -12.03 15.29
N PRO A 180 8.44 -11.02 16.18
CA PRO A 180 7.34 -10.11 16.49
C PRO A 180 6.98 -9.21 15.30
N CYS A 181 5.68 -9.07 15.00
CA CYS A 181 5.13 -8.22 13.97
C CYS A 181 4.35 -7.05 14.57
N CYS A 182 3.05 -7.17 14.70
CA CYS A 182 2.18 -6.10 15.19
C CYS A 182 0.99 -6.66 15.99
N PRO A 183 0.34 -5.88 16.86
CA PRO A 183 -0.89 -6.29 17.54
C PRO A 183 -2.03 -6.55 16.56
N ILE A 184 -2.80 -7.63 16.76
CA ILE A 184 -3.95 -7.98 15.91
C ILE A 184 -5.27 -7.63 16.61
N TYR A 185 -6.01 -6.70 16.00
CA TYR A 185 -7.36 -6.30 16.40
C TYR A 185 -8.35 -6.68 15.31
N VAL A 186 -9.32 -7.51 15.62
CA VAL A 186 -10.33 -8.00 14.67
C VAL A 186 -11.76 -7.59 15.05
N GLU A 187 -11.89 -6.86 16.15
CA GLU A 187 -13.13 -6.31 16.68
C GLU A 187 -13.04 -4.79 16.75
N PRO A 188 -14.18 -4.07 16.80
CA PRO A 188 -14.19 -2.63 17.03
C PRO A 188 -13.44 -2.25 18.30
N THR A 189 -12.62 -1.20 18.23
CA THR A 189 -11.99 -0.60 19.41
C THR A 189 -12.92 0.44 20.02
N VAL A 190 -13.23 0.27 21.29
CA VAL A 190 -14.09 1.18 22.08
C VAL A 190 -13.34 1.71 23.29
N ALA A 191 -13.90 2.70 23.97
CA ALA A 191 -13.31 3.20 25.22
C ALA A 191 -13.13 2.05 26.22
N GLY A 192 -11.89 1.85 26.69
CA GLY A 192 -11.53 0.76 27.59
C GLY A 192 -11.10 -0.53 26.91
N THR A 193 -11.01 -0.58 25.57
CA THR A 193 -10.37 -1.72 24.89
C THR A 193 -8.92 -1.83 25.35
N GLU A 194 -8.56 -3.00 25.88
CA GLU A 194 -7.19 -3.26 26.33
C GLU A 194 -6.25 -3.41 25.14
N GLY A 195 -5.02 -2.91 25.30
CA GLY A 195 -3.96 -3.11 24.33
C GLY A 195 -3.55 -4.59 24.24
N LYS A 196 -3.01 -5.00 23.11
CA LYS A 196 -2.55 -6.36 22.87
C LYS A 196 -1.03 -6.39 22.64
N PRO A 197 -0.34 -7.51 22.98
CA PRO A 197 1.05 -7.69 22.62
C PRO A 197 1.21 -7.79 21.09
N ARG A 198 2.44 -7.66 20.62
CA ARG A 198 2.76 -7.94 19.23
C ARG A 198 2.54 -9.44 18.95
N SER A 199 1.77 -9.72 17.92
CA SER A 199 1.68 -11.09 17.36
C SER A 199 2.94 -11.39 16.54
N THR A 200 3.17 -12.68 16.29
CA THR A 200 4.26 -13.10 15.40
C THR A 200 3.96 -12.78 13.93
N VAL A 201 4.99 -12.82 13.10
CA VAL A 201 4.85 -12.72 11.64
C VAL A 201 3.90 -13.81 11.13
N LEU A 202 4.05 -15.06 11.61
CA LEU A 202 3.17 -16.18 11.24
C LEU A 202 1.71 -15.90 11.57
N GLU A 203 1.43 -15.47 12.81
CA GLU A 203 0.05 -15.16 13.25
C GLU A 203 -0.54 -13.99 12.45
N THR A 204 0.28 -12.97 12.16
CA THR A 204 -0.15 -11.81 11.37
C THR A 204 -0.50 -12.22 9.94
N TYR A 205 0.35 -13.02 9.28
CA TYR A 205 0.05 -13.52 7.92
C TYR A 205 -1.10 -14.53 7.91
N ALA A 206 -1.29 -15.31 8.97
CA ALA A 206 -2.48 -16.15 9.10
C ALA A 206 -3.78 -15.31 9.14
N GLN A 207 -3.77 -14.19 9.87
CA GLN A 207 -4.90 -13.25 9.88
C GLN A 207 -5.09 -12.58 8.50
N ILE A 208 -4.00 -12.15 7.86
CA ILE A 208 -4.04 -11.56 6.50
C ILE A 208 -4.66 -12.55 5.51
N MET A 209 -4.22 -13.80 5.52
CA MET A 209 -4.76 -14.84 4.62
C MET A 209 -6.20 -15.19 4.92
N ASN A 210 -6.60 -15.25 6.20
CA ASN A 210 -7.99 -15.45 6.59
C ASN A 210 -8.89 -14.33 6.01
N ASP A 211 -8.47 -13.08 6.15
CA ASP A 211 -9.24 -11.94 5.68
C ASP A 211 -9.29 -11.88 4.15
N ILE A 212 -8.15 -12.06 3.45
CA ILE A 212 -8.16 -12.00 1.99
C ILE A 212 -8.92 -13.17 1.36
N ASN A 213 -8.90 -14.37 1.98
CA ASN A 213 -9.71 -15.50 1.53
C ASN A 213 -11.21 -15.20 1.64
N LYS A 214 -11.65 -14.61 2.78
CA LYS A 214 -13.03 -14.15 2.94
C LYS A 214 -13.40 -13.06 1.95
N ALA A 215 -12.48 -12.13 1.67
CA ALA A 215 -12.71 -11.09 0.68
C ALA A 215 -12.94 -11.69 -0.73
N VAL A 216 -12.10 -12.63 -1.14
CA VAL A 216 -12.24 -13.35 -2.42
C VAL A 216 -13.57 -14.10 -2.47
N GLU A 217 -13.93 -14.84 -1.41
CA GLU A 217 -15.20 -15.55 -1.32
C GLU A 217 -16.41 -14.62 -1.45
N ARG A 218 -16.45 -13.55 -0.65
CA ARG A 218 -17.57 -12.62 -0.57
C ARG A 218 -17.74 -11.76 -1.83
N LEU A 219 -16.64 -11.38 -2.48
CA LEU A 219 -16.70 -10.54 -3.68
C LEU A 219 -17.01 -11.33 -4.96
N ASN A 220 -16.89 -12.65 -4.93
CA ASN A 220 -17.25 -13.49 -6.07
C ASN A 220 -18.75 -13.33 -6.39
N GLY A 221 -19.06 -13.01 -7.66
CA GLY A 221 -20.42 -12.76 -8.13
C GLY A 221 -20.99 -11.37 -7.81
N THR A 222 -20.25 -10.50 -7.13
CA THR A 222 -20.63 -9.10 -6.91
C THR A 222 -20.23 -8.22 -8.11
N THR A 223 -20.82 -7.02 -8.19
CA THR A 223 -20.49 -6.05 -9.23
C THR A 223 -19.90 -4.79 -8.61
N ARG A 224 -18.69 -4.42 -9.06
CA ARG A 224 -17.99 -3.22 -8.61
C ARG A 224 -18.77 -1.94 -8.97
N LYS A 225 -18.93 -1.04 -7.99
CA LYS A 225 -19.64 0.23 -8.17
C LYS A 225 -18.71 1.39 -8.57
N HIS A 226 -17.43 1.32 -8.18
CA HIS A 226 -16.42 2.35 -8.47
C HIS A 226 -15.04 1.72 -8.61
N ILE A 227 -14.16 2.30 -9.43
CA ILE A 227 -12.80 1.77 -9.68
C ILE A 227 -11.92 1.73 -8.42
N SER A 228 -12.16 2.58 -7.44
CA SER A 228 -11.46 2.58 -6.16
C SER A 228 -11.88 1.42 -5.25
N HIS A 229 -13.05 0.84 -5.48
CA HIS A 229 -13.53 -0.29 -4.71
C HIS A 229 -12.79 -1.57 -5.11
N ILE A 230 -12.42 -2.36 -4.12
CA ILE A 230 -11.85 -3.69 -4.34
C ILE A 230 -12.97 -4.60 -4.84
N ASP A 231 -12.81 -5.13 -6.05
CA ASP A 231 -13.68 -6.15 -6.62
C ASP A 231 -13.03 -7.53 -6.51
N TYR A 232 -13.70 -8.54 -7.05
CA TYR A 232 -13.21 -9.92 -7.04
C TYR A 232 -11.82 -10.06 -7.66
N ALA A 233 -11.59 -9.44 -8.84
CA ALA A 233 -10.30 -9.49 -9.51
C ALA A 233 -9.19 -8.80 -8.71
N THR A 234 -9.51 -7.65 -8.11
CA THR A 234 -8.57 -6.92 -7.25
C THR A 234 -8.24 -7.68 -5.96
N ALA A 235 -9.23 -8.34 -5.35
CA ALA A 235 -9.02 -9.19 -4.17
C ALA A 235 -8.09 -10.37 -4.48
N LEU A 236 -8.29 -11.03 -5.63
CA LEU A 236 -7.39 -12.07 -6.14
C LEU A 236 -5.97 -11.51 -6.38
N GLY A 237 -5.85 -10.32 -6.95
CA GLY A 237 -4.55 -9.65 -7.14
C GLY A 237 -3.84 -9.36 -5.81
N LEU A 238 -4.57 -8.90 -4.80
CA LEU A 238 -4.02 -8.72 -3.44
C LEU A 238 -3.60 -10.05 -2.82
N GLN A 239 -4.42 -11.10 -2.97
CA GLN A 239 -4.09 -12.45 -2.52
C GLN A 239 -2.81 -12.97 -3.20
N ALA A 240 -2.65 -12.73 -4.50
CA ALA A 240 -1.43 -13.09 -5.24
C ALA A 240 -0.19 -12.33 -4.72
N ARG A 241 -0.29 -11.02 -4.43
CA ARG A 241 0.80 -10.23 -3.80
C ARG A 241 1.20 -10.78 -2.43
N ILE A 242 0.23 -11.12 -1.59
CA ILE A 242 0.46 -11.67 -0.24
C ILE A 242 1.14 -13.03 -0.36
N ALA A 243 0.60 -13.92 -1.17
CA ALA A 243 1.14 -15.27 -1.38
C ALA A 243 2.57 -15.23 -1.95
N LEU A 244 2.87 -14.26 -2.84
CA LEU A 244 4.22 -14.04 -3.38
C LEU A 244 5.24 -13.75 -2.26
N VAL A 245 4.88 -12.91 -1.28
CA VAL A 245 5.75 -12.60 -0.12
C VAL A 245 5.90 -13.78 0.82
N MET A 246 4.84 -14.59 0.97
CA MET A 246 4.86 -15.82 1.78
C MET A 246 5.64 -16.96 1.13
N GLU A 247 6.03 -16.82 -0.14
CA GLU A 247 6.55 -17.91 -0.98
C GLU A 247 5.55 -19.07 -1.15
N ASP A 248 4.26 -18.79 -1.00
CA ASP A 248 3.18 -19.72 -1.37
C ASP A 248 2.93 -19.65 -2.88
N TRP A 249 3.82 -20.30 -3.62
CA TRP A 249 3.83 -20.25 -5.08
C TRP A 249 2.56 -20.82 -5.71
N ALA A 250 1.95 -21.81 -5.06
CA ALA A 250 0.70 -22.42 -5.54
C ALA A 250 -0.46 -21.42 -5.46
N THR A 251 -0.61 -20.73 -4.35
CA THR A 251 -1.63 -19.68 -4.19
C THR A 251 -1.32 -18.47 -5.06
N ALA A 252 -0.04 -18.02 -5.13
CA ALA A 252 0.36 -16.89 -5.96
C ALA A 252 0.02 -17.14 -7.44
N LYS A 253 0.34 -18.34 -7.96
CA LYS A 253 -0.03 -18.76 -9.32
C LYS A 253 -1.53 -18.73 -9.50
N LYS A 254 -2.27 -19.51 -8.69
CA LYS A 254 -3.73 -19.66 -8.84
C LYS A 254 -4.44 -18.31 -8.84
N SER A 255 -4.12 -17.46 -7.87
CA SER A 255 -4.81 -16.17 -7.69
C SER A 255 -4.47 -15.19 -8.79
N SER A 256 -3.21 -15.14 -9.27
CA SER A 256 -2.84 -14.29 -10.40
C SER A 256 -3.47 -14.75 -11.72
N GLU A 257 -3.50 -16.05 -12.01
CA GLU A 257 -4.15 -16.63 -13.19
C GLU A 257 -5.66 -16.34 -13.19
N GLU A 258 -6.32 -16.54 -12.04
CA GLU A 258 -7.74 -16.25 -11.91
C GLU A 258 -8.02 -14.74 -12.02
N ALA A 259 -7.19 -13.87 -11.43
CA ALA A 259 -7.30 -12.43 -11.60
C ALA A 259 -7.18 -12.01 -13.08
N ILE A 260 -6.24 -12.58 -13.84
CA ILE A 260 -6.12 -12.36 -15.28
C ILE A 260 -7.41 -12.76 -15.99
N ALA A 261 -7.95 -13.93 -15.68
CA ALA A 261 -9.13 -14.48 -16.36
C ALA A 261 -10.42 -13.67 -16.12
N VAL A 262 -10.59 -13.08 -14.91
CA VAL A 262 -11.86 -12.45 -14.52
C VAL A 262 -11.85 -10.92 -14.58
N SER A 263 -10.68 -10.26 -14.60
CA SER A 263 -10.55 -8.80 -14.49
C SER A 263 -11.11 -8.01 -15.67
N LYS A 264 -11.23 -8.62 -16.84
CA LYS A 264 -11.51 -7.94 -18.12
C LYS A 264 -10.45 -6.91 -18.53
N CYS A 265 -9.36 -6.79 -17.78
CA CYS A 265 -8.23 -5.94 -18.13
C CYS A 265 -7.36 -6.59 -19.20
N THR A 266 -6.64 -5.78 -19.94
CA THR A 266 -5.69 -6.26 -20.97
C THR A 266 -4.36 -5.55 -20.79
N ILE A 267 -3.26 -6.19 -21.17
CA ILE A 267 -1.94 -5.55 -21.15
C ILE A 267 -1.98 -4.35 -22.09
N ALA A 268 -1.78 -3.14 -21.55
CA ALA A 268 -1.76 -1.92 -22.34
C ALA A 268 -0.45 -1.80 -23.14
N LYS A 269 -0.53 -1.19 -24.31
CA LYS A 269 0.69 -0.78 -25.04
C LYS A 269 1.33 0.42 -24.34
N VAL A 270 2.65 0.58 -24.50
CA VAL A 270 3.36 1.71 -23.90
C VAL A 270 2.78 3.06 -24.33
N SER A 271 2.35 3.18 -25.59
CA SER A 271 1.69 4.39 -26.12
C SER A 271 0.36 4.75 -25.45
N GLU A 272 -0.25 3.81 -24.71
CA GLU A 272 -1.50 4.02 -23.98
C GLU A 272 -1.27 4.52 -22.55
N PHE A 273 -0.04 4.53 -22.07
CA PHE A 273 0.31 4.90 -20.68
C PHE A 273 0.38 6.40 -20.39
N LYS A 274 0.33 7.26 -21.28
CA LYS A 274 0.30 8.74 -21.17
C LYS A 274 0.45 9.35 -19.76
N GLY A 275 1.50 8.98 -19.01
CA GLY A 275 1.75 9.49 -17.66
C GLY A 275 1.24 8.63 -16.51
N LEU A 276 0.71 7.42 -16.76
CA LEU A 276 0.12 6.51 -15.77
C LEU A 276 -0.83 7.23 -14.79
N ASN A 277 -1.71 8.05 -15.34
CA ASN A 277 -2.52 9.03 -14.64
C ASN A 277 -4.02 8.88 -14.90
N SER A 278 -4.46 7.75 -15.41
CA SER A 278 -5.88 7.49 -15.70
C SER A 278 -6.28 6.08 -15.29
N VAL A 279 -7.29 5.99 -14.42
CA VAL A 279 -7.90 4.71 -14.03
C VAL A 279 -8.79 4.12 -15.12
N SER A 280 -9.06 4.85 -16.18
CA SER A 280 -9.79 4.35 -17.35
C SER A 280 -8.92 3.59 -18.36
N ALA A 281 -7.61 3.52 -18.13
CA ALA A 281 -6.71 2.73 -18.97
C ALA A 281 -7.08 1.24 -18.90
N PRO A 282 -6.94 0.48 -20.03
CA PRO A 282 -7.49 -0.88 -20.15
C PRO A 282 -6.79 -1.91 -19.25
N ASN A 283 -5.66 -1.55 -18.67
CA ASN A 283 -4.84 -2.41 -17.82
C ASN A 283 -5.03 -2.15 -16.31
N VAL A 284 -5.83 -1.16 -15.92
CA VAL A 284 -5.98 -0.79 -14.51
C VAL A 284 -7.02 -1.67 -13.82
N MET A 285 -6.55 -2.45 -12.85
CA MET A 285 -7.39 -3.28 -11.99
C MET A 285 -7.94 -2.48 -10.80
N TRP A 286 -7.11 -1.61 -10.19
CA TRP A 286 -7.45 -0.86 -9.00
C TRP A 286 -6.74 0.49 -8.97
N GLY A 287 -7.46 1.53 -8.55
CA GLY A 287 -6.91 2.87 -8.45
C GLY A 287 -7.92 3.86 -7.88
N ALA A 288 -7.54 5.12 -7.78
CA ALA A 288 -8.41 6.21 -7.35
C ALA A 288 -8.57 7.23 -8.47
N GLU A 289 -9.81 7.47 -8.86
CA GLU A 289 -10.17 8.61 -9.70
C GLU A 289 -10.09 9.89 -8.88
N ILE A 290 -9.35 10.87 -9.39
CA ILE A 290 -9.14 12.16 -8.71
C ILE A 290 -9.98 13.23 -9.41
N ILE A 291 -10.97 13.76 -8.71
CA ILE A 291 -11.79 14.88 -9.19
C ILE A 291 -11.21 16.23 -8.73
N SER A 292 -11.65 17.31 -9.34
CA SER A 292 -11.09 18.66 -9.11
C SER A 292 -11.07 19.08 -7.64
N ASP A 293 -12.09 18.74 -6.87
CA ASP A 293 -12.19 19.06 -5.43
C ASP A 293 -11.20 18.24 -4.57
N GLN A 294 -10.57 17.24 -5.16
CA GLN A 294 -9.66 16.31 -4.51
C GLN A 294 -8.22 16.47 -4.99
N SER A 295 -8.01 17.24 -6.06
CA SER A 295 -6.68 17.52 -6.59
C SER A 295 -5.87 18.36 -5.61
N GLY A 296 -4.57 18.09 -5.52
CA GLY A 296 -3.68 18.78 -4.59
C GLY A 296 -2.34 19.12 -5.22
N MET A 297 -1.94 20.39 -5.08
CA MET A 297 -0.68 20.88 -5.62
C MET A 297 0.54 20.28 -4.90
N TYR A 298 0.42 19.94 -3.61
CA TYR A 298 1.57 19.58 -2.79
C TYR A 298 1.51 18.14 -2.25
N ALA A 299 0.35 17.67 -1.85
CA ALA A 299 0.18 16.36 -1.24
C ALA A 299 -0.34 15.35 -2.27
N GLY A 300 0.51 14.94 -3.22
CA GLY A 300 0.10 14.03 -4.28
C GLY A 300 1.29 13.41 -5.02
N LEU A 301 1.05 12.25 -5.62
CA LEU A 301 2.08 11.48 -6.31
C LEU A 301 2.77 12.27 -7.42
N PHE A 302 1.98 12.88 -8.31
CA PHE A 302 2.54 13.57 -9.48
C PHE A 302 3.31 14.83 -9.12
N THR A 303 2.98 15.49 -8.00
CA THR A 303 3.78 16.60 -7.46
C THR A 303 5.22 16.18 -7.16
N HIS A 304 5.44 14.93 -6.73
CA HIS A 304 6.75 14.38 -6.43
C HIS A 304 7.43 13.72 -7.63
N MET A 305 6.65 13.31 -8.62
CA MET A 305 7.16 12.55 -9.77
C MET A 305 7.36 13.43 -11.00
N ASP A 306 6.36 14.26 -11.36
CA ASP A 306 6.38 15.06 -12.58
C ASP A 306 7.34 16.26 -12.44
N ALA A 307 8.44 16.22 -13.18
CA ALA A 307 9.46 17.27 -13.16
C ALA A 307 9.04 18.52 -13.94
N ASP A 308 8.07 18.41 -14.86
CA ASP A 308 7.59 19.54 -15.66
C ASP A 308 6.63 20.45 -14.87
N ALA A 309 6.13 19.95 -13.74
CA ALA A 309 5.19 20.68 -12.89
C ALA A 309 5.83 21.83 -12.08
N ASP A 310 7.13 22.04 -12.14
CA ASP A 310 7.89 23.02 -11.33
C ASP A 310 7.59 22.94 -9.82
N LYS A 311 7.40 21.72 -9.31
CA LYS A 311 7.16 21.41 -7.90
C LYS A 311 8.26 20.52 -7.32
N TYR A 312 7.89 19.59 -6.44
CA TYR A 312 8.88 18.72 -5.77
C TYR A 312 9.58 17.79 -6.76
N GLY A 313 8.87 17.31 -7.79
CA GLY A 313 9.45 16.52 -8.87
C GLY A 313 10.57 17.25 -9.62
N ALA A 314 10.39 18.53 -9.91
CA ALA A 314 11.41 19.36 -10.55
C ALA A 314 12.66 19.61 -9.69
N LYS A 315 12.47 19.69 -8.35
CA LYS A 315 13.55 19.97 -7.39
C LYS A 315 14.31 18.72 -6.94
N ALA A 316 13.67 17.57 -6.97
CA ALA A 316 14.22 16.27 -6.58
C ALA A 316 13.77 15.22 -7.60
N ARG A 317 14.34 15.29 -8.81
CA ARG A 317 13.97 14.44 -9.92
C ARG A 317 14.14 12.98 -9.59
N LYS A 318 13.22 12.14 -10.07
CA LYS A 318 13.30 10.69 -9.97
C LYS A 318 13.89 10.16 -11.29
N GLN A 319 14.90 9.33 -11.16
CA GLN A 319 15.64 8.77 -12.28
C GLN A 319 15.71 7.26 -12.16
N ILE A 320 15.77 6.56 -13.28
CA ILE A 320 16.06 5.13 -13.25
C ILE A 320 17.55 4.89 -13.04
N ASN A 321 17.88 3.85 -12.30
CA ASN A 321 19.23 3.30 -12.23
C ASN A 321 19.72 2.94 -13.63
N LYS A 322 20.91 3.45 -14.00
CA LYS A 322 21.49 3.26 -15.35
C LYS A 322 21.74 1.79 -15.70
N ASP A 323 22.10 0.95 -14.71
CA ASP A 323 22.29 -0.48 -14.93
C ASP A 323 20.97 -1.17 -15.26
N LEU A 324 19.89 -0.78 -14.59
CA LEU A 324 18.55 -1.29 -14.88
C LEU A 324 18.05 -0.80 -16.25
N TYR A 325 18.25 0.49 -16.57
CA TYR A 325 17.91 1.04 -17.88
C TYR A 325 18.64 0.28 -19.01
N GLY A 326 19.91 -0.05 -18.81
CA GLY A 326 20.72 -0.81 -19.75
C GLY A 326 20.31 -2.27 -19.95
N LYS A 327 19.33 -2.78 -19.19
CA LYS A 327 18.74 -4.12 -19.39
C LYS A 327 17.65 -4.16 -20.46
N MET A 328 17.14 -3.02 -20.87
CA MET A 328 16.18 -2.92 -21.97
C MET A 328 16.90 -3.05 -23.32
N GLY A 329 16.27 -3.78 -24.25
CA GLY A 329 16.71 -3.83 -25.64
C GLY A 329 16.50 -2.49 -26.35
N THR A 330 17.17 -2.29 -27.48
CA THR A 330 17.04 -1.05 -28.28
C THR A 330 15.64 -0.85 -28.86
N GLU A 331 14.86 -1.92 -29.00
CA GLU A 331 13.49 -1.92 -29.50
C GLU A 331 12.44 -1.92 -28.38
N ASP A 332 12.88 -1.88 -27.10
CA ASP A 332 11.96 -1.86 -25.97
C ASP A 332 11.23 -0.51 -25.91
N GLU A 333 9.91 -0.56 -26.16
CA GLU A 333 9.08 0.63 -26.18
C GLU A 333 9.09 1.39 -24.83
N ARG A 334 9.41 0.73 -23.70
CA ARG A 334 9.48 1.35 -22.37
C ARG A 334 10.66 2.30 -22.22
N LEU A 335 11.64 2.30 -23.13
CA LEU A 335 12.73 3.29 -23.13
C LEU A 335 12.21 4.73 -23.05
N VAL A 336 11.02 5.01 -23.61
CA VAL A 336 10.38 6.34 -23.56
C VAL A 336 9.89 6.75 -22.16
N TRP A 337 9.86 5.83 -21.20
CA TRP A 337 9.51 6.15 -19.82
C TRP A 337 10.62 6.88 -19.07
N TRP A 338 11.79 7.00 -19.69
CA TRP A 338 12.92 7.74 -19.13
C TRP A 338 13.66 8.52 -20.22
N ASN A 339 14.09 9.73 -19.89
CA ASN A 339 14.91 10.54 -20.79
C ASN A 339 16.39 10.35 -20.47
N PRO A 340 17.17 9.63 -21.29
CA PRO A 340 18.58 9.40 -21.02
C PRO A 340 19.43 10.67 -21.16
N LYS A 341 18.89 11.76 -21.75
CA LYS A 341 19.61 13.01 -21.96
C LYS A 341 19.56 13.87 -20.69
N ASP A 342 20.65 14.53 -20.41
CA ASP A 342 20.73 15.58 -19.40
C ASP A 342 20.59 16.95 -20.09
N ASP A 343 19.38 17.23 -20.56
CA ASP A 343 19.10 18.44 -21.33
C ASP A 343 19.34 19.74 -20.54
N ASN A 344 19.38 19.63 -19.20
CA ASN A 344 19.62 20.75 -18.29
C ASN A 344 21.01 20.76 -17.64
N ASN A 345 21.85 19.77 -17.94
CA ASN A 345 23.18 19.57 -17.37
C ASN A 345 23.22 19.67 -15.83
N LYS A 346 22.21 19.15 -15.17
CA LYS A 346 22.02 19.31 -13.72
C LYS A 346 22.05 17.99 -12.95
N ASP A 347 21.47 16.94 -13.49
CA ASP A 347 21.14 15.74 -12.72
C ASP A 347 21.60 14.42 -13.40
N GLY A 348 22.37 14.47 -14.49
CA GLY A 348 22.97 13.29 -15.10
C GLY A 348 22.05 12.45 -15.99
N GLY A 349 20.88 12.94 -16.37
CA GLY A 349 19.95 12.28 -17.29
C GLY A 349 19.13 11.14 -16.64
N TYR A 350 18.47 10.33 -17.48
CA TYR A 350 17.63 9.19 -17.09
C TYR A 350 16.42 9.54 -16.25
N GLN A 351 15.97 10.79 -16.33
CA GLN A 351 14.80 11.28 -15.63
C GLN A 351 13.54 10.55 -16.11
N GLN A 352 12.66 10.25 -15.18
CA GLN A 352 11.41 9.58 -15.45
C GLN A 352 10.42 10.47 -16.21
N GLU A 353 9.71 9.85 -17.15
CA GLU A 353 8.60 10.38 -17.95
C GLU A 353 7.32 9.52 -17.81
N LYS A 354 7.39 8.46 -16.99
CA LYS A 354 6.32 7.49 -16.79
C LYS A 354 5.14 8.06 -16.01
N PHE A 355 5.40 8.97 -15.07
CA PHE A 355 4.39 9.57 -14.20
C PHE A 355 4.29 11.06 -14.47
N LYS A 356 3.16 11.48 -15.01
CA LYS A 356 2.86 12.88 -15.37
C LYS A 356 1.46 13.23 -14.90
N PHE A 357 1.24 14.49 -14.55
CA PHE A 357 -0.13 14.98 -14.41
C PHE A 357 -0.91 14.78 -15.72
N SER A 358 -2.20 14.46 -15.63
CA SER A 358 -3.09 14.49 -16.79
C SER A 358 -3.40 15.92 -17.20
N ASP A 359 -3.48 16.82 -16.23
CA ASP A 359 -3.57 18.26 -16.39
C ASP A 359 -2.75 18.97 -15.30
N ILE A 360 -1.64 19.55 -15.72
CA ILE A 360 -0.72 20.28 -14.85
C ILE A 360 -1.27 21.60 -14.32
N GLN A 361 -2.27 22.19 -14.98
CA GLN A 361 -2.86 23.45 -14.58
C GLN A 361 -3.85 23.27 -13.42
N THR A 362 -4.50 22.12 -13.38
CA THR A 362 -5.49 21.78 -12.35
C THR A 362 -4.98 20.71 -11.38
N TRP A 363 -3.74 20.27 -11.51
CA TRP A 363 -3.11 19.23 -10.67
C TRP A 363 -3.83 17.88 -10.70
N MET A 364 -4.44 17.57 -11.82
CA MET A 364 -5.22 16.36 -12.02
C MET A 364 -4.35 15.19 -12.44
N GLY A 365 -4.70 14.01 -11.95
CA GLY A 365 -4.13 12.72 -12.32
C GLY A 365 -4.62 11.65 -11.37
N ASP A 366 -5.14 10.56 -11.92
CA ASP A 366 -5.63 9.43 -11.15
C ASP A 366 -4.48 8.59 -10.58
N TYR A 367 -4.70 7.97 -9.43
CA TYR A 367 -3.72 7.07 -8.83
C TYR A 367 -4.01 5.63 -9.24
N VAL A 368 -3.01 4.97 -9.81
CA VAL A 368 -3.07 3.57 -10.19
C VAL A 368 -2.32 2.74 -9.14
N TRP A 369 -2.99 1.74 -8.53
CA TRP A 369 -2.43 0.92 -7.47
C TRP A 369 -2.23 -0.54 -7.84
N MET A 370 -2.90 -0.99 -8.88
CA MET A 370 -2.74 -2.34 -9.43
C MET A 370 -3.05 -2.37 -10.91
N ARG A 371 -2.17 -2.99 -11.67
CA ARG A 371 -2.33 -3.22 -13.11
C ARG A 371 -2.25 -4.70 -13.42
N ILE A 372 -2.88 -5.11 -14.51
CA ILE A 372 -2.91 -6.51 -14.92
C ILE A 372 -1.50 -7.08 -15.22
N GLU A 373 -0.58 -6.24 -15.69
CA GLU A 373 0.81 -6.63 -15.96
C GLU A 373 1.51 -7.22 -14.74
N GLU A 374 1.16 -6.74 -13.54
CA GLU A 374 1.67 -7.32 -12.31
C GLU A 374 1.22 -8.77 -12.12
N MET A 375 -0.01 -9.09 -12.50
CA MET A 375 -0.52 -10.47 -12.39
C MET A 375 0.22 -11.43 -13.33
N TYR A 376 0.54 -10.99 -14.55
CA TYR A 376 1.39 -11.76 -15.47
C TYR A 376 2.79 -12.00 -14.89
N LEU A 377 3.37 -11.01 -14.25
CA LEU A 377 4.70 -11.13 -13.61
C LEU A 377 4.67 -12.04 -12.37
N ILE A 378 3.60 -12.00 -11.57
CA ILE A 378 3.43 -12.90 -10.43
C ILE A 378 3.21 -14.34 -10.91
N ALA A 379 2.39 -14.56 -11.93
CA ALA A 379 2.18 -15.87 -12.53
C ALA A 379 3.49 -16.45 -13.11
N ALA A 380 4.26 -15.63 -13.83
CA ALA A 380 5.56 -16.02 -14.36
C ALA A 380 6.55 -16.42 -13.25
N GLU A 381 6.66 -15.62 -12.18
CA GLU A 381 7.53 -15.94 -11.06
C GLU A 381 7.09 -17.22 -10.35
N ALA A 382 5.80 -17.36 -10.07
CA ALA A 382 5.26 -18.53 -9.38
C ALA A 382 5.45 -19.82 -10.20
N GLU A 383 5.20 -19.79 -11.51
CA GLU A 383 5.47 -20.92 -12.41
C GLU A 383 6.94 -21.32 -12.42
N CYS A 384 7.84 -20.34 -12.53
CA CYS A 384 9.28 -20.56 -12.49
C CYS A 384 9.71 -21.22 -11.16
N ARG A 385 9.20 -20.71 -10.03
CA ARG A 385 9.49 -21.25 -8.68
C ARG A 385 8.92 -22.66 -8.47
N LEU A 386 7.82 -22.99 -9.15
CA LEU A 386 7.25 -24.35 -9.15
C LEU A 386 7.96 -25.30 -10.12
N GLY A 387 8.98 -24.83 -10.85
CA GLY A 387 9.78 -25.63 -11.77
C GLY A 387 9.15 -25.75 -13.18
N ASN A 388 8.11 -24.99 -13.49
CA ASN A 388 7.50 -24.93 -14.81
C ASN A 388 8.05 -23.75 -15.63
N ASP A 389 9.29 -23.87 -16.06
CA ASP A 389 9.96 -22.82 -16.87
C ASP A 389 9.21 -22.53 -18.19
N ALA A 390 8.47 -23.50 -18.75
CA ALA A 390 7.69 -23.29 -19.97
C ALA A 390 6.52 -22.33 -19.71
N GLY A 391 5.70 -22.59 -18.70
CA GLY A 391 4.60 -21.71 -18.32
C GLY A 391 5.08 -20.33 -17.88
N ALA A 392 6.21 -20.27 -17.14
CA ALA A 392 6.81 -19.00 -16.76
C ALA A 392 7.19 -18.13 -17.97
N ARG A 393 7.78 -18.75 -19.02
CA ARG A 393 8.10 -18.04 -20.26
C ARG A 393 6.84 -17.59 -21.02
N GLU A 394 5.77 -18.37 -21.02
CA GLU A 394 4.51 -17.98 -21.65
C GLU A 394 3.95 -16.68 -21.04
N TYR A 395 3.79 -16.61 -19.72
CA TYR A 395 3.35 -15.38 -19.04
C TYR A 395 4.28 -14.19 -19.26
N LEU A 396 5.61 -14.43 -19.21
CA LEU A 396 6.58 -13.38 -19.49
C LEU A 396 6.49 -12.88 -20.94
N MET A 397 6.32 -13.77 -21.91
CA MET A 397 6.19 -13.43 -23.33
C MET A 397 4.89 -12.71 -23.64
N ASP A 398 3.77 -13.04 -22.96
CA ASP A 398 2.51 -12.30 -23.07
C ASP A 398 2.72 -10.81 -22.79
N LEU A 399 3.45 -10.48 -21.71
CA LEU A 399 3.80 -9.11 -21.39
C LEU A 399 4.81 -8.54 -22.39
N MET A 400 5.92 -9.23 -22.61
CA MET A 400 7.04 -8.69 -23.36
C MET A 400 6.73 -8.50 -24.84
N SER A 401 5.82 -9.27 -25.42
CA SER A 401 5.34 -9.05 -26.80
C SER A 401 4.67 -7.68 -27.00
N LYS A 402 4.26 -7.00 -25.92
CA LYS A 402 3.70 -5.64 -25.91
C LYS A 402 4.72 -4.58 -25.51
N ARG A 403 5.97 -4.96 -25.29
CA ARG A 403 7.07 -4.10 -24.84
C ARG A 403 8.23 -4.05 -25.83
N ASP A 404 8.64 -5.20 -26.33
CA ASP A 404 9.78 -5.33 -27.23
C ASP A 404 9.53 -6.49 -28.22
N ALA A 405 9.30 -6.17 -29.47
CA ALA A 405 9.02 -7.17 -30.51
C ALA A 405 10.21 -8.11 -30.79
N SER A 406 11.43 -7.71 -30.40
CA SER A 406 12.65 -8.50 -30.57
C SER A 406 13.00 -9.35 -29.34
N TYR A 407 12.24 -9.21 -28.26
CA TYR A 407 12.52 -9.89 -26.98
C TYR A 407 12.41 -11.41 -27.09
N SER A 408 13.33 -12.10 -26.42
CA SER A 408 13.28 -13.55 -26.28
C SER A 408 13.90 -14.01 -24.96
N CYS A 409 13.19 -14.86 -24.24
CA CYS A 409 13.68 -15.58 -23.06
C CYS A 409 13.78 -17.10 -23.28
N ALA A 410 13.74 -17.57 -24.52
CA ALA A 410 13.65 -19.00 -24.86
C ALA A 410 14.80 -19.86 -24.30
N GLN A 411 15.99 -19.28 -24.13
CA GLN A 411 17.17 -19.98 -23.61
C GLN A 411 17.36 -19.83 -22.09
N LYS A 412 16.49 -19.08 -21.43
CA LYS A 412 16.56 -18.87 -19.98
C LYS A 412 15.81 -19.95 -19.20
N SER A 413 16.39 -20.40 -18.10
CA SER A 413 15.81 -21.46 -17.24
C SER A 413 16.29 -21.32 -15.80
N GLY A 414 15.50 -21.93 -14.88
CA GLY A 414 15.87 -22.08 -13.47
C GLY A 414 15.71 -20.83 -12.62
N THR A 415 16.01 -21.00 -11.33
CA THR A 415 15.66 -20.05 -10.26
C THR A 415 16.86 -19.42 -9.55
N SER A 416 18.07 -19.51 -10.12
CA SER A 416 19.26 -18.94 -9.50
C SER A 416 19.15 -17.42 -9.41
N MET A 417 19.50 -16.88 -8.23
CA MET A 417 19.55 -15.43 -7.98
C MET A 417 20.90 -15.05 -7.39
N GLY A 418 21.39 -13.88 -7.73
CA GLY A 418 22.60 -13.33 -7.13
C GLY A 418 22.39 -12.90 -5.68
N LYS A 419 23.47 -12.82 -4.91
CA LYS A 419 23.41 -12.28 -3.52
C LYS A 419 23.08 -10.78 -3.49
N LEU A 420 23.56 -10.07 -4.49
CA LEU A 420 23.21 -8.67 -4.72
C LEU A 420 22.32 -8.56 -5.96
N THR A 421 21.51 -7.53 -6.02
CA THR A 421 20.65 -7.23 -7.18
C THR A 421 21.45 -6.91 -8.45
N SER A 422 22.76 -6.65 -8.30
CA SER A 422 23.72 -6.45 -9.38
C SER A 422 24.49 -7.72 -9.81
N ASP A 423 24.32 -8.85 -9.10
CA ASP A 423 25.03 -10.10 -9.40
C ASP A 423 24.18 -10.96 -10.34
N TYR A 424 24.36 -10.78 -11.64
CA TYR A 424 23.51 -11.42 -12.65
C TYR A 424 23.89 -12.88 -12.90
N THR A 425 22.90 -13.78 -12.78
CA THR A 425 23.05 -15.23 -12.99
C THR A 425 22.61 -15.68 -14.38
N GLY A 426 21.77 -14.91 -15.04
CA GLY A 426 21.18 -15.23 -16.33
C GLY A 426 20.01 -16.20 -16.29
N SER A 427 19.52 -16.57 -15.08
CA SER A 427 18.39 -17.48 -14.92
C SER A 427 17.07 -16.89 -15.43
N LEU A 428 16.05 -17.74 -15.58
CA LEU A 428 14.70 -17.30 -15.96
C LEU A 428 14.06 -16.47 -14.85
N LEU A 429 14.22 -16.89 -13.59
CA LEU A 429 13.71 -16.12 -12.46
C LEU A 429 14.30 -14.71 -12.41
N GLU A 430 15.62 -14.62 -12.55
CA GLU A 430 16.27 -13.30 -12.57
C GLU A 430 15.75 -12.42 -13.71
N GLU A 431 15.51 -12.98 -14.88
CA GLU A 431 14.92 -12.27 -16.01
C GLU A 431 13.52 -11.75 -15.67
N ILE A 432 12.67 -12.60 -15.09
CA ILE A 432 11.32 -12.19 -14.63
C ILE A 432 11.41 -11.02 -13.64
N ILE A 433 12.35 -11.09 -12.69
CA ILE A 433 12.55 -10.02 -11.70
C ILE A 433 13.08 -8.73 -12.36
N ILE A 434 13.98 -8.82 -13.35
CA ILE A 434 14.42 -7.64 -14.10
C ILE A 434 13.24 -6.99 -14.82
N GLN A 435 12.42 -7.78 -15.49
CA GLN A 435 11.24 -7.25 -16.19
C GLN A 435 10.21 -6.67 -15.19
N ARG A 436 10.04 -7.26 -14.01
CA ARG A 436 9.22 -6.71 -12.94
C ARG A 436 9.74 -5.36 -12.44
N ARG A 437 11.04 -5.21 -12.23
CA ARG A 437 11.70 -3.95 -11.81
C ARG A 437 11.48 -2.83 -12.82
N ILE A 438 11.56 -3.13 -14.11
CA ILE A 438 11.35 -2.15 -15.20
C ILE A 438 9.85 -1.81 -15.31
N GLU A 439 9.01 -2.84 -15.41
CA GLU A 439 7.57 -2.67 -15.65
C GLU A 439 6.86 -1.94 -14.51
N LEU A 440 7.16 -2.31 -13.26
CA LEU A 440 6.50 -1.77 -12.07
C LEU A 440 7.32 -0.68 -11.36
N TRP A 441 8.31 -0.11 -12.04
CA TRP A 441 9.11 0.98 -11.50
C TRP A 441 8.23 2.13 -11.03
N GLY A 442 8.35 2.50 -9.75
CA GLY A 442 7.59 3.59 -9.12
C GLY A 442 6.16 3.25 -8.71
N GLU A 443 5.73 1.98 -8.75
CA GLU A 443 4.33 1.61 -8.52
C GLU A 443 4.04 0.90 -7.20
N PHE A 444 4.94 0.04 -6.73
CA PHE A 444 4.60 -0.80 -5.57
C PHE A 444 5.61 -0.74 -4.42
N GLY A 445 6.82 -0.33 -4.66
CA GLY A 445 7.84 -0.30 -3.62
C GLY A 445 8.91 -1.38 -3.80
N ARG A 446 10.01 -1.00 -4.43
CA ARG A 446 11.15 -1.88 -4.76
C ARG A 446 11.74 -2.60 -3.54
N ILE A 447 11.78 -1.94 -2.38
CA ILE A 447 12.38 -2.52 -1.17
C ILE A 447 11.66 -3.79 -0.71
N TYR A 448 10.36 -3.94 -0.93
CA TYR A 448 9.62 -5.12 -0.56
C TYR A 448 10.04 -6.35 -1.39
N ASP A 449 10.31 -6.16 -2.68
CA ASP A 449 10.84 -7.22 -3.54
C ASP A 449 12.28 -7.60 -3.14
N ILE A 450 13.14 -6.63 -2.87
CA ILE A 450 14.52 -6.88 -2.40
C ILE A 450 14.51 -7.77 -1.15
N ARG A 451 13.66 -7.44 -0.18
CA ARG A 451 13.58 -8.16 1.10
C ARG A 451 13.06 -9.59 0.94
N ARG A 452 11.93 -9.79 0.20
CA ARG A 452 11.40 -11.14 -0.01
C ARG A 452 12.32 -12.03 -0.84
N LEU A 453 13.08 -11.44 -1.76
CA LEU A 453 14.08 -12.15 -2.56
C LEU A 453 15.40 -12.39 -1.81
N LYS A 454 15.53 -11.85 -0.61
CA LYS A 454 16.73 -11.95 0.24
C LYS A 454 18.00 -11.53 -0.50
N GLN A 455 17.91 -10.42 -1.22
CA GLN A 455 19.03 -9.81 -1.92
C GLN A 455 19.51 -8.57 -1.18
N GLY A 456 20.82 -8.35 -1.16
CA GLY A 456 21.38 -7.04 -0.86
C GLY A 456 21.45 -6.19 -2.13
N PHE A 457 21.72 -4.90 -1.98
CA PHE A 457 21.98 -4.01 -3.12
C PHE A 457 23.11 -3.02 -2.83
N LYS A 458 23.53 -2.34 -3.88
CA LYS A 458 24.50 -1.24 -3.82
C LYS A 458 23.93 -0.02 -4.54
N ARG A 459 24.35 1.15 -4.10
CA ARG A 459 24.17 2.41 -4.80
C ARG A 459 25.53 2.96 -5.14
N THR A 460 25.80 3.21 -6.41
CA THR A 460 27.08 3.74 -6.87
C THR A 460 26.88 4.97 -7.77
N ALA A 461 27.93 5.77 -7.93
CA ALA A 461 27.90 6.94 -8.81
C ALA A 461 27.71 6.53 -10.28
N GLU A 462 28.27 5.37 -10.69
CA GLU A 462 28.12 4.82 -12.05
C GLU A 462 26.64 4.49 -12.36
N MET A 463 25.89 4.02 -11.37
CA MET A 463 24.45 3.79 -11.48
C MET A 463 23.65 5.10 -11.59
N GLY A 464 24.25 6.23 -11.28
CA GLY A 464 23.64 7.56 -11.30
C GLY A 464 23.29 8.13 -9.90
N TRP A 465 23.64 7.43 -8.81
CA TRP A 465 23.33 7.90 -7.46
C TRP A 465 24.21 9.09 -7.06
N PRO A 466 23.62 10.15 -6.45
CA PRO A 466 24.40 11.25 -5.91
C PRO A 466 25.23 10.79 -4.70
N THR A 467 26.37 11.42 -4.50
CA THR A 467 27.35 11.06 -3.46
C THR A 467 26.71 10.93 -2.07
N ASP A 468 25.79 11.82 -1.75
CA ASP A 468 25.12 11.86 -0.44
C ASP A 468 24.14 10.70 -0.22
N ALA A 469 23.79 9.94 -1.28
CA ALA A 469 22.81 8.87 -1.24
C ALA A 469 23.39 7.48 -1.53
N LEU A 470 24.71 7.32 -1.46
CA LEU A 470 25.40 6.03 -1.71
C LEU A 470 25.22 5.00 -0.59
N LEU A 471 24.61 5.35 0.52
CA LEU A 471 24.36 4.47 1.70
C LEU A 471 25.63 3.87 2.29
N VAL A 472 26.73 4.60 2.28
CA VAL A 472 27.98 4.19 2.92
C VAL A 472 27.74 3.92 4.41
N ASN A 473 28.16 2.74 4.88
CA ASN A 473 27.95 2.26 6.26
C ASN A 473 26.48 2.09 6.68
N ARG A 474 25.59 1.77 5.73
CA ARG A 474 24.16 1.49 5.98
C ARG A 474 23.77 0.02 5.75
N ASN A 475 24.72 -0.88 5.58
CA ASN A 475 24.49 -2.32 5.35
C ASN A 475 23.45 -2.67 4.27
N ALA A 476 23.37 -1.87 3.19
CA ALA A 476 22.45 -2.12 2.10
C ALA A 476 22.69 -3.48 1.39
N ASN A 477 23.85 -4.05 1.59
CA ASN A 477 24.23 -5.38 1.10
C ASN A 477 23.75 -6.54 1.99
N ASP A 478 23.17 -6.27 3.15
CA ASP A 478 22.61 -7.29 4.05
C ASP A 478 21.07 -7.27 3.96
N PRO A 479 20.43 -8.26 3.31
CA PRO A 479 18.98 -8.33 3.21
C PRO A 479 18.27 -8.58 4.53
N GLU A 480 18.99 -9.02 5.56
CA GLU A 480 18.45 -9.32 6.89
C GLU A 480 18.61 -8.15 7.88
N SER A 481 19.15 -7.03 7.42
CA SER A 481 19.38 -5.84 8.25
C SER A 481 18.07 -5.22 8.75
N TYR A 482 18.04 -4.82 10.01
CA TYR A 482 16.93 -4.04 10.58
C TYR A 482 16.83 -2.61 10.01
N MET A 483 17.77 -2.18 9.20
CA MET A 483 17.69 -0.93 8.45
C MET A 483 16.43 -0.84 7.58
N TRP A 484 15.87 -1.98 7.18
CA TRP A 484 14.66 -2.08 6.38
C TRP A 484 13.36 -1.94 7.17
N VAL A 485 13.41 -2.06 8.50
CA VAL A 485 12.26 -2.19 9.38
C VAL A 485 12.03 -0.90 10.15
N LEU A 486 10.83 -0.35 10.14
CA LEU A 486 10.47 0.83 10.92
C LEU A 486 10.39 0.48 12.41
N THR A 487 10.73 1.47 13.25
CA THR A 487 10.51 1.39 14.70
C THR A 487 9.01 1.49 15.02
N ILE A 488 8.57 0.81 16.08
CA ILE A 488 7.22 0.98 16.63
C ILE A 488 7.11 2.40 17.19
N PRO A 489 6.03 3.16 16.89
CA PRO A 489 5.92 4.55 17.34
C PRO A 489 5.74 4.65 18.86
N GLN A 490 6.24 5.72 19.44
CA GLN A 490 6.16 6.00 20.89
C GLN A 490 4.72 5.99 21.39
N THR A 491 3.80 6.51 20.60
CA THR A 491 2.37 6.56 20.95
C THR A 491 1.75 5.18 21.16
N GLU A 492 2.27 4.14 20.49
CA GLU A 492 1.82 2.77 20.76
C GLU A 492 2.25 2.31 22.16
N PHE A 493 3.48 2.57 22.56
CA PHE A 493 3.96 2.24 23.91
C PHE A 493 3.26 3.06 24.99
N ASP A 494 2.95 4.31 24.71
CA ASP A 494 2.25 5.20 25.67
C ASP A 494 0.78 4.79 25.87
N GLY A 495 0.16 4.22 24.84
CA GLY A 495 -1.26 3.84 24.83
C GLY A 495 -1.53 2.36 25.09
N ASN A 496 -0.55 1.48 24.92
CA ASN A 496 -0.72 0.04 25.00
C ASN A 496 0.11 -0.57 26.15
N SER A 497 -0.56 -0.80 27.26
CA SER A 497 0.07 -1.35 28.47
C SER A 497 0.57 -2.80 28.34
N SER A 498 0.23 -3.50 27.27
CA SER A 498 0.72 -4.85 26.97
C SER A 498 2.10 -4.85 26.31
N LEU A 499 2.65 -3.66 25.96
CA LEU A 499 3.97 -3.51 25.35
C LEU A 499 4.97 -2.86 26.30
N ASP A 500 6.18 -3.38 26.30
CA ASP A 500 7.34 -2.82 27.00
C ASP A 500 8.36 -2.34 25.95
N GLN A 501 8.55 -1.02 25.88
CA GLN A 501 9.44 -0.40 24.88
C GLN A 501 10.86 -0.98 24.91
N THR A 502 11.35 -1.43 26.05
CA THR A 502 12.71 -1.99 26.17
C THR A 502 12.83 -3.41 25.60
N LYS A 503 11.71 -4.11 25.41
CA LYS A 503 11.64 -5.48 24.89
C LYS A 503 11.02 -5.57 23.50
N ASP A 504 9.97 -4.77 23.28
CA ASP A 504 9.10 -4.91 22.12
C ASP A 504 9.43 -3.94 20.99
N GLN A 505 10.37 -3.00 21.19
CA GLN A 505 10.83 -2.10 20.14
C GLN A 505 11.66 -2.84 19.09
N ASN A 506 11.42 -2.53 17.82
CA ASN A 506 12.32 -2.94 16.76
C ASN A 506 13.70 -2.30 16.96
N PRO A 507 14.80 -3.02 16.67
CA PRO A 507 16.14 -2.47 16.79
C PRO A 507 16.28 -1.12 16.09
N VAL A 508 16.92 -0.16 16.78
CA VAL A 508 17.24 1.14 16.22
C VAL A 508 18.53 1.03 15.43
N GLY A 509 18.43 1.18 14.13
CA GLY A 509 19.56 0.96 13.24
C GLY A 509 19.91 -0.54 13.11
N ASP A 510 21.11 -0.77 12.64
CA ASP A 510 21.61 -2.12 12.34
C ASP A 510 22.39 -2.72 13.52
N THR A 511 21.84 -2.62 14.69
CA THR A 511 22.40 -3.25 15.88
C THR A 511 21.94 -4.71 15.94
N LYS A 512 22.91 -5.62 15.93
CA LYS A 512 22.68 -7.00 16.33
C LYS A 512 22.56 -7.08 17.84
#